data_c7c431982e919bc1f8aa82f13f48006c
#
_entry.id   c7c431982e919bc1f8aa82f13f48006c
#
_cell.length_a   1.000
_cell.length_b   1.000
_cell.length_c   1.000
_cell.angle_alpha   90.00
_cell.angle_beta   90.00
_cell.angle_gamma   90.00
#
_symmetry.space_group_name_H-M   'P 1'
#
loop_
_entity.id
_entity.type
_entity.pdbx_description
1 polymer ?
#
loop_
_entity_poly.entity_id
_entity_poly.type
_entity_poly.pdbx_seq_one_letter_code
_entity_poly.pdbx_strand_id
1 'polypeptide(L)'
;MVTKSNTSNTINGTELDSKIIIRHLYKIFGSDPSTMVERVENGISKKDLLDKHNHVLALTDVNIDIASRKIQVIMGLSGSGKSTLIRHVNRLIEPTTGEIVVDGQNVMEMNKIELREFRRHKASMVFQKFALLPHHTVADNVAFGLTIQNIPKSEALERSSKWIERVGLEGYESHYPNQLSGGMQQRVGLARALTTDAEILLMDEAFSALDPL
;
A
#
# COMPACT_ATOMS: atom_id res chain seq x y z
N MET A 1 14.01 -5.58 41.77
CA MET A 1 14.76 -4.64 40.89
C MET A 1 15.19 -5.42 39.67
N VAL A 2 14.50 -5.27 38.56
CA VAL A 2 14.85 -5.90 37.29
C VAL A 2 15.01 -4.77 36.29
N THR A 3 16.27 -4.55 35.91
CA THR A 3 16.68 -3.55 34.93
C THR A 3 16.28 -3.98 33.54
N LYS A 4 15.40 -3.21 32.89
CA LYS A 4 15.11 -3.32 31.46
C LYS A 4 16.34 -2.83 30.68
N SER A 5 16.97 -3.70 29.91
CA SER A 5 17.99 -3.33 28.94
C SER A 5 17.30 -2.83 27.67
N ASN A 6 17.34 -1.51 27.46
CA ASN A 6 17.10 -0.89 26.15
C ASN A 6 18.29 -1.24 25.24
N THR A 7 18.09 -2.10 24.29
CA THR A 7 19.02 -2.28 23.17
C THR A 7 18.63 -1.33 22.03
N SER A 8 19.09 -0.09 22.13
CA SER A 8 19.13 0.85 21.01
C SER A 8 20.30 0.44 20.10
N ASN A 9 19.98 -0.09 18.92
CA ASN A 9 20.95 -0.28 17.84
C ASN A 9 21.31 1.10 17.25
N THR A 10 22.36 1.72 17.79
CA THR A 10 22.95 2.93 17.23
C THR A 10 23.98 2.54 16.18
N ILE A 11 23.63 2.64 14.91
CA ILE A 11 24.59 2.66 13.81
C ILE A 11 24.63 4.09 13.28
N ASN A 12 25.75 4.77 13.56
CA ASN A 12 26.12 6.10 13.05
C ASN A 12 25.09 7.23 13.23
N GLY A 13 25.01 7.82 14.41
CA GLY A 13 24.83 9.27 14.64
C GLY A 13 23.59 10.01 14.13
N THR A 14 22.61 9.35 13.53
CA THR A 14 21.27 9.88 13.20
C THR A 14 20.24 8.82 13.53
N GLU A 15 19.35 9.09 14.49
CA GLU A 15 18.12 8.33 14.64
C GLU A 15 17.42 8.36 13.28
N LEU A 16 17.34 7.22 12.59
CA LEU A 16 16.54 7.08 11.40
C LEU A 16 15.08 7.20 11.85
N ASP A 17 14.48 8.36 11.61
CA ASP A 17 13.07 8.62 11.85
C ASP A 17 12.26 7.62 11.00
N SER A 18 11.79 6.56 11.66
CA SER A 18 11.06 5.49 10.99
C SER A 18 9.65 5.95 10.66
N LYS A 19 9.38 6.13 9.37
CA LYS A 19 8.07 6.54 8.83
C LYS A 19 7.01 5.45 9.02
N ILE A 20 7.41 4.17 8.81
CA ILE A 20 6.53 3.02 8.96
C ILE A 20 7.26 1.96 9.77
N ILE A 21 6.59 1.44 10.80
CA ILE A 21 7.09 0.35 11.64
C ILE A 21 6.07 -0.78 11.60
N ILE A 22 6.51 -1.98 11.24
CA ILE A 22 5.70 -3.20 11.23
C ILE A 22 6.29 -4.16 12.26
N ARG A 23 5.45 -4.73 13.13
CA ARG A 23 5.88 -5.67 14.17
C ARG A 23 4.95 -6.87 14.24
N HIS A 24 5.57 -8.05 14.26
CA HIS A 24 4.91 -9.34 14.43
C HIS A 24 3.67 -9.52 13.54
N LEU A 25 3.79 -9.09 12.26
CA LEU A 25 2.66 -9.10 11.34
C LEU A 25 2.44 -10.49 10.78
N TYR A 26 1.28 -11.07 11.10
CA TYR A 26 0.80 -12.32 10.53
C TYR A 26 -0.43 -12.10 9.67
N LYS A 27 -0.52 -12.81 8.56
CA LYS A 27 -1.75 -12.91 7.77
C LYS A 27 -2.05 -14.34 7.39
N ILE A 28 -3.14 -14.83 7.89
CA ILE A 28 -3.72 -16.13 7.57
C ILE A 28 -5.11 -15.86 7.00
N PHE A 29 -5.44 -16.43 5.85
CA PHE A 29 -6.77 -16.40 5.27
C PHE A 29 -7.51 -17.70 5.60
N GLY A 30 -8.77 -17.60 5.97
CA GLY A 30 -9.63 -18.71 6.38
C GLY A 30 -10.67 -18.26 7.39
N SER A 31 -11.47 -19.18 7.89
CA SER A 31 -12.40 -18.93 9.00
C SER A 31 -11.64 -18.88 10.33
N ASP A 32 -11.95 -17.90 11.19
CA ASP A 32 -11.31 -17.73 12.51
C ASP A 32 -9.77 -17.84 12.50
N PRO A 33 -9.07 -17.03 11.67
CA PRO A 33 -7.65 -17.20 11.39
C PRO A 33 -6.77 -16.99 12.63
N SER A 34 -7.24 -16.28 13.65
CA SER A 34 -6.54 -16.06 14.91
C SER A 34 -6.23 -17.36 15.66
N THR A 35 -7.09 -18.38 15.53
CA THR A 35 -6.91 -19.70 16.17
C THR A 35 -5.74 -20.49 15.54
N MET A 36 -5.25 -20.07 14.38
CA MET A 36 -4.17 -20.73 13.66
C MET A 36 -2.80 -20.11 13.92
N VAL A 37 -2.73 -18.94 14.58
CA VAL A 37 -1.47 -18.24 14.83
C VAL A 37 -0.49 -19.09 15.63
N GLU A 38 -0.93 -19.64 16.76
CA GLU A 38 -0.11 -20.51 17.61
C GLU A 38 0.44 -21.72 16.85
N ARG A 39 -0.35 -22.32 15.94
CA ARG A 39 0.10 -23.43 15.12
C ARG A 39 1.20 -23.02 14.13
N VAL A 40 1.09 -21.79 13.58
CA VAL A 40 2.09 -21.22 12.70
C VAL A 40 3.38 -20.94 13.47
N GLU A 41 3.29 -20.37 14.67
CA GLU A 41 4.44 -20.15 15.56
C GLU A 41 5.13 -21.47 15.96
N ASN A 42 4.35 -22.52 16.15
CA ASN A 42 4.85 -23.89 16.41
C ASN A 42 5.35 -24.62 15.15
N GLY A 43 5.42 -23.93 13.99
CA GLY A 43 6.10 -24.41 12.78
C GLY A 43 5.25 -25.32 11.88
N ILE A 44 3.92 -25.23 11.90
CA ILE A 44 3.07 -25.94 10.93
C ILE A 44 3.44 -25.49 9.50
N SER A 45 3.54 -26.44 8.56
CA SER A 45 3.82 -26.10 7.17
C SER A 45 2.65 -25.39 6.51
N LYS A 46 2.93 -24.54 5.48
CA LYS A 46 1.88 -23.92 4.66
C LYS A 46 0.94 -24.95 4.04
N LYS A 47 1.50 -26.11 3.64
CA LYS A 47 0.75 -27.21 3.05
C LYS A 47 -0.19 -27.85 4.07
N ASP A 48 0.31 -28.17 5.27
CA ASP A 48 -0.51 -28.76 6.32
C ASP A 48 -1.60 -27.80 6.79
N LEU A 49 -1.31 -26.49 6.88
CA LEU A 49 -2.28 -25.48 7.24
C LEU A 49 -3.42 -25.41 6.21
N LEU A 50 -3.11 -25.56 4.93
CA LEU A 50 -4.11 -25.60 3.86
C LEU A 50 -4.87 -26.94 3.89
N ASP A 51 -4.17 -28.09 3.85
CA ASP A 51 -4.77 -29.39 3.63
C ASP A 51 -5.59 -29.86 4.85
N LYS A 52 -5.14 -29.56 6.08
CA LYS A 52 -5.78 -30.04 7.32
C LYS A 52 -6.75 -29.02 7.94
N HIS A 53 -6.52 -27.72 7.70
CA HIS A 53 -7.27 -26.65 8.34
C HIS A 53 -7.98 -25.72 7.38
N ASN A 54 -7.80 -25.87 6.07
CA ASN A 54 -8.38 -25.02 5.03
C ASN A 54 -8.01 -23.52 5.20
N HIS A 55 -6.76 -23.26 5.61
CA HIS A 55 -6.22 -21.92 5.81
C HIS A 55 -5.01 -21.67 4.94
N VAL A 56 -4.88 -20.44 4.43
CA VAL A 56 -3.75 -20.00 3.60
C VAL A 56 -2.86 -19.05 4.38
N LEU A 57 -1.61 -19.45 4.64
CA LEU A 57 -0.60 -18.62 5.29
C LEU A 57 0.05 -17.68 4.27
N ALA A 58 -0.23 -16.39 4.39
CA ALA A 58 0.30 -15.35 3.50
C ALA A 58 1.52 -14.63 4.08
N LEU A 59 1.47 -14.23 5.35
CA LEU A 59 2.57 -13.54 6.05
C LEU A 59 2.83 -14.22 7.40
N THR A 60 4.11 -14.29 7.77
CA THR A 60 4.58 -14.91 9.03
C THR A 60 5.60 -14.01 9.68
N ASP A 61 5.32 -13.52 10.86
CA ASP A 61 6.20 -12.72 11.72
C ASP A 61 7.01 -11.65 10.98
N VAL A 62 6.32 -10.83 10.18
CA VAL A 62 7.00 -9.77 9.42
C VAL A 62 7.33 -8.62 10.35
N ASN A 63 8.62 -8.26 10.39
CA ASN A 63 9.16 -7.15 11.17
C ASN A 63 9.98 -6.25 10.24
N ILE A 64 9.58 -4.98 10.05
CA ILE A 64 10.21 -4.04 9.11
C ILE A 64 10.16 -2.62 9.69
N ASP A 65 11.28 -1.90 9.56
CA ASP A 65 11.37 -0.46 9.78
C ASP A 65 11.66 0.22 8.45
N ILE A 66 10.79 1.15 8.04
CA ILE A 66 10.93 1.92 6.82
C ILE A 66 11.21 3.38 7.20
N ALA A 67 12.40 3.84 6.86
CA ALA A 67 12.82 5.20 7.17
C ALA A 67 12.07 6.25 6.32
N SER A 68 11.91 7.45 6.87
CA SER A 68 11.36 8.60 6.17
C SER A 68 12.18 8.94 4.92
N ARG A 69 11.53 9.41 3.86
CA ARG A 69 12.18 9.86 2.60
C ARG A 69 13.04 8.79 1.92
N LYS A 70 12.73 7.53 2.08
CA LYS A 70 13.43 6.41 1.44
C LYS A 70 12.50 5.61 0.55
N ILE A 71 13.08 4.97 -0.45
CA ILE A 71 12.40 3.96 -1.27
C ILE A 71 12.72 2.60 -0.65
N GLN A 72 11.69 1.90 -0.19
CA GLN A 72 11.79 0.53 0.28
C GLN A 72 11.28 -0.41 -0.79
N VAL A 73 12.12 -1.33 -1.25
CA VAL A 73 11.76 -2.35 -2.24
C VAL A 73 11.51 -3.67 -1.55
N ILE A 74 10.38 -4.31 -1.87
CA ILE A 74 10.01 -5.64 -1.40
C ILE A 74 10.08 -6.60 -2.59
N MET A 75 11.01 -7.55 -2.55
CA MET A 75 11.22 -8.53 -3.61
C MET A 75 10.88 -9.94 -3.13
N GLY A 76 10.54 -10.82 -4.07
CA GLY A 76 10.23 -12.22 -3.80
C GLY A 76 9.45 -12.86 -4.94
N LEU A 77 9.31 -14.17 -4.92
CA LEU A 77 8.59 -14.95 -5.93
C LEU A 77 7.11 -14.57 -6.00
N SER A 78 6.45 -14.91 -7.11
CA SER A 78 4.98 -14.78 -7.20
C SER A 78 4.32 -15.60 -6.07
N GLY A 79 3.27 -15.03 -5.47
CA GLY A 79 2.59 -15.68 -4.33
C GLY A 79 3.32 -15.61 -2.98
N SER A 80 4.47 -14.91 -2.86
CA SER A 80 5.21 -14.78 -1.58
C SER A 80 4.57 -13.82 -0.58
N GLY A 81 3.46 -13.15 -0.91
CA GLY A 81 2.76 -12.23 -0.01
C GLY A 81 3.09 -10.75 -0.18
N LYS A 82 3.90 -10.35 -1.18
CA LYS A 82 4.28 -8.93 -1.41
C LYS A 82 3.08 -7.98 -1.48
N SER A 83 2.14 -8.26 -2.37
CA SER A 83 0.90 -7.46 -2.52
C SER A 83 0.07 -7.47 -1.24
N THR A 84 0.04 -8.58 -0.54
CA THR A 84 -0.63 -8.71 0.76
C THR A 84 0.01 -7.78 1.79
N LEU A 85 1.34 -7.79 1.90
CA LEU A 85 2.08 -6.93 2.84
C LEU A 85 1.82 -5.43 2.57
N ILE A 86 1.95 -4.99 1.32
CA ILE A 86 1.73 -3.58 0.94
C ILE A 86 0.30 -3.14 1.29
N ARG A 87 -0.70 -4.00 1.06
CA ARG A 87 -2.11 -3.69 1.35
C ARG A 87 -2.46 -3.68 2.83
N HIS A 88 -1.60 -4.17 3.70
CA HIS A 88 -1.75 -4.00 5.14
C HIS A 88 -1.37 -2.60 5.60
N VAL A 89 -0.38 -1.95 4.96
CA VAL A 89 0.08 -0.60 5.35
C VAL A 89 -1.06 0.43 5.31
N ASN A 90 -1.94 0.36 4.32
CA ASN A 90 -3.12 1.22 4.23
C ASN A 90 -4.40 0.51 4.72
N ARG A 91 -4.25 -0.64 5.39
CA ARG A 91 -5.32 -1.43 5.99
C ARG A 91 -6.45 -1.78 5.01
N LEU A 92 -6.11 -1.99 3.71
CA LEU A 92 -7.03 -2.60 2.74
C LEU A 92 -7.25 -4.09 3.04
N ILE A 93 -6.28 -4.70 3.71
CA ILE A 93 -6.38 -6.06 4.27
C ILE A 93 -6.10 -5.92 5.77
N GLU A 94 -6.99 -6.46 6.59
CA GLU A 94 -6.78 -6.56 8.04
C GLU A 94 -5.76 -7.68 8.33
N PRO A 95 -4.75 -7.46 9.18
CA PRO A 95 -3.87 -8.54 9.62
C PRO A 95 -4.62 -9.55 10.49
N THR A 96 -4.06 -10.74 10.65
CA THR A 96 -4.54 -11.69 11.65
C THR A 96 -4.06 -11.28 13.04
N THR A 97 -2.77 -10.91 13.15
CA THR A 97 -2.15 -10.31 14.35
C THR A 97 -1.00 -9.39 13.92
N GLY A 98 -0.49 -8.63 14.87
CA GLY A 98 0.61 -7.68 14.67
C GLY A 98 0.14 -6.24 14.59
N GLU A 99 1.09 -5.32 14.46
CA GLU A 99 0.83 -3.89 14.43
C GLU A 99 1.55 -3.20 13.26
N ILE A 100 0.97 -2.10 12.82
CA ILE A 100 1.55 -1.22 11.81
C ILE A 100 1.43 0.20 12.33
N VAL A 101 2.56 0.83 12.59
CA VAL A 101 2.65 2.21 13.07
C VAL A 101 3.14 3.08 11.93
N VAL A 102 2.44 4.16 11.66
CA VAL A 102 2.80 5.18 10.65
C VAL A 102 2.85 6.52 11.36
N ASP A 103 3.97 7.22 11.27
CA ASP A 103 4.20 8.50 11.97
C ASP A 103 3.83 8.43 13.48
N GLY A 104 4.17 7.32 14.14
CA GLY A 104 3.86 7.10 15.55
C GLY A 104 2.41 6.70 15.86
N GLN A 105 1.53 6.62 14.87
CA GLN A 105 0.12 6.24 15.05
C GLN A 105 -0.12 4.80 14.57
N ASN A 106 -0.68 3.95 15.42
CA ASN A 106 -1.04 2.58 15.07
C ASN A 106 -2.26 2.56 14.12
N VAL A 107 -2.04 2.17 12.87
CA VAL A 107 -3.09 2.12 11.83
C VAL A 107 -4.19 1.10 12.20
N MET A 108 -3.84 0.06 12.97
CA MET A 108 -4.81 -0.98 13.37
C MET A 108 -5.84 -0.47 14.39
N GLU A 109 -5.50 0.56 15.15
CA GLU A 109 -6.37 1.17 16.16
C GLU A 109 -7.26 2.29 15.60
N MET A 110 -6.98 2.75 14.38
CA MET A 110 -7.77 3.80 13.74
C MET A 110 -9.24 3.39 13.59
N ASN A 111 -10.14 4.26 14.01
CA ASN A 111 -11.56 4.12 13.72
C ASN A 111 -11.85 4.38 12.22
N LYS A 112 -13.10 4.19 11.78
CA LYS A 112 -13.49 4.33 10.36
C LYS A 112 -13.25 5.74 9.79
N ILE A 113 -13.35 6.78 10.60
CA ILE A 113 -13.16 8.18 10.18
C ILE A 113 -11.67 8.43 10.03
N GLU A 114 -10.87 8.11 11.04
CA GLU A 114 -9.41 8.25 11.04
C GLU A 114 -8.76 7.47 9.89
N LEU A 115 -9.18 6.22 9.67
CA LEU A 115 -8.67 5.40 8.57
C LEU A 115 -9.02 5.99 7.19
N ARG A 116 -10.20 6.62 7.06
CA ARG A 116 -10.57 7.33 5.83
C ARG A 116 -9.68 8.54 5.59
N GLU A 117 -9.43 9.35 6.62
CA GLU A 117 -8.55 10.52 6.53
C GLU A 117 -7.09 10.10 6.27
N PHE A 118 -6.62 9.04 6.90
CA PHE A 118 -5.31 8.44 6.61
C PHE A 118 -5.17 8.08 5.13
N ARG A 119 -6.15 7.38 4.55
CA ARG A 119 -6.16 7.01 3.13
C ARG A 119 -6.34 8.18 2.18
N ARG A 120 -6.99 9.27 2.62
CA ARG A 120 -7.16 10.48 1.81
C ARG A 120 -5.90 11.31 1.69
N HIS A 121 -5.16 11.44 2.79
CA HIS A 121 -4.13 12.44 2.92
C HIS A 121 -2.73 11.86 3.14
N LYS A 122 -2.60 10.69 3.77
CA LYS A 122 -1.30 10.14 4.17
C LYS A 122 -0.77 9.06 3.23
N ALA A 123 -1.65 8.22 2.68
CA ALA A 123 -1.23 7.05 1.90
C ALA A 123 -1.95 6.97 0.56
N SER A 124 -1.22 7.01 -0.53
CA SER A 124 -1.70 6.75 -1.88
C SER A 124 -1.22 5.40 -2.39
N MET A 125 -1.95 4.80 -3.33
CA MET A 125 -1.61 3.46 -3.83
C MET A 125 -1.79 3.34 -5.34
N VAL A 126 -0.77 2.75 -5.99
CA VAL A 126 -0.83 2.27 -7.37
C VAL A 126 -1.09 0.76 -7.34
N PHE A 127 -2.15 0.33 -8.00
CA PHE A 127 -2.61 -1.06 -8.01
C PHE A 127 -2.08 -1.82 -9.23
N GLN A 128 -1.77 -3.09 -9.09
CA GLN A 128 -1.33 -3.98 -10.15
C GLN A 128 -2.28 -4.01 -11.36
N LYS A 129 -3.58 -4.00 -11.14
CA LYS A 129 -4.63 -3.95 -12.19
C LYS A 129 -5.20 -2.54 -12.39
N PHE A 130 -4.38 -1.52 -12.20
CA PHE A 130 -4.67 -0.10 -12.40
C PHE A 130 -5.84 0.47 -11.57
N ALA A 131 -6.89 -0.31 -11.34
CA ALA A 131 -8.10 0.06 -10.58
C ALA A 131 -8.70 1.40 -11.03
N LEU A 132 -8.70 1.67 -12.35
CA LEU A 132 -9.31 2.87 -12.91
C LEU A 132 -10.84 2.78 -12.84
N LEU A 133 -11.47 3.92 -12.66
CA LEU A 133 -12.92 4.07 -12.69
C LEU A 133 -13.38 4.02 -14.16
N PRO A 134 -14.09 2.96 -14.59
CA PRO A 134 -14.32 2.70 -16.03
C PRO A 134 -15.23 3.73 -16.71
N HIS A 135 -16.07 4.41 -15.92
CA HIS A 135 -17.03 5.43 -16.39
C HIS A 135 -16.53 6.87 -16.21
N HIS A 136 -15.26 7.03 -15.84
CA HIS A 136 -14.58 8.30 -15.69
C HIS A 136 -13.52 8.45 -16.78
N THR A 137 -13.36 9.66 -17.28
CA THR A 137 -12.29 10.01 -18.21
C THR A 137 -10.90 9.91 -17.56
N VAL A 138 -9.83 10.03 -18.35
CA VAL A 138 -8.47 10.14 -17.82
C VAL A 138 -8.37 11.31 -16.83
N ALA A 139 -8.88 12.50 -17.21
CA ALA A 139 -8.86 13.67 -16.35
C ALA A 139 -9.59 13.43 -15.03
N ASP A 140 -10.78 12.84 -15.08
CA ASP A 140 -11.58 12.54 -13.88
C ASP A 140 -10.90 11.46 -13.01
N ASN A 141 -10.30 10.44 -13.62
CA ASN A 141 -9.54 9.42 -12.88
C ASN A 141 -8.36 10.04 -12.14
N VAL A 142 -7.58 10.90 -12.78
CA VAL A 142 -6.42 11.56 -12.17
C VAL A 142 -6.86 12.54 -11.08
N ALA A 143 -7.95 13.29 -11.30
CA ALA A 143 -8.52 14.24 -10.33
C ALA A 143 -9.25 13.55 -9.15
N PHE A 144 -9.55 12.27 -9.23
CA PHE A 144 -10.45 11.58 -8.29
C PHE A 144 -10.01 11.72 -6.82
N GLY A 145 -8.72 11.53 -6.55
CA GLY A 145 -8.17 11.68 -5.20
C GLY A 145 -8.35 13.11 -4.65
N LEU A 146 -8.12 14.12 -5.48
CA LEU A 146 -8.30 15.52 -5.10
C LEU A 146 -9.77 15.86 -4.83
N THR A 147 -10.69 15.29 -5.60
CA THR A 147 -12.13 15.42 -5.37
C THR A 147 -12.52 14.86 -4.00
N ILE A 148 -11.98 13.69 -3.63
CA ILE A 148 -12.21 13.08 -2.31
C ILE A 148 -11.61 13.94 -1.18
N GLN A 149 -10.48 14.62 -1.44
CA GLN A 149 -9.86 15.58 -0.51
C GLN A 149 -10.63 16.91 -0.40
N ASN A 150 -11.73 17.07 -1.14
CA ASN A 150 -12.52 18.32 -1.23
C ASN A 150 -11.73 19.52 -1.81
N ILE A 151 -10.74 19.25 -2.66
CA ILE A 151 -10.03 20.29 -3.41
C ILE A 151 -10.99 20.93 -4.42
N PRO A 152 -11.00 22.27 -4.59
CA PRO A 152 -11.83 22.94 -5.58
C PRO A 152 -11.61 22.38 -6.99
N LYS A 153 -12.70 22.24 -7.76
CA LYS A 153 -12.67 21.60 -9.08
C LYS A 153 -11.64 22.23 -10.03
N SER A 154 -11.52 23.55 -10.02
CA SER A 154 -10.55 24.27 -10.86
C SER A 154 -9.10 23.87 -10.53
N GLU A 155 -8.75 23.84 -9.26
CA GLU A 155 -7.43 23.42 -8.79
C GLU A 155 -7.18 21.93 -9.06
N ALA A 156 -8.18 21.09 -8.81
CA ALA A 156 -8.08 19.65 -9.09
C ALA A 156 -7.80 19.37 -10.57
N LEU A 157 -8.46 20.08 -11.48
CA LEU A 157 -8.23 19.96 -12.92
C LEU A 157 -6.83 20.46 -13.33
N GLU A 158 -6.39 21.59 -12.79
CA GLU A 158 -5.06 22.14 -13.06
C GLU A 158 -3.95 21.15 -12.61
N ARG A 159 -4.05 20.64 -11.38
CA ARG A 159 -3.10 19.65 -10.84
C ARG A 159 -3.13 18.36 -11.66
N SER A 160 -4.30 17.90 -12.06
CA SER A 160 -4.47 16.70 -12.89
C SER A 160 -3.82 16.85 -14.26
N SER A 161 -4.03 17.99 -14.94
CA SER A 161 -3.45 18.29 -16.24
C SER A 161 -1.93 18.20 -16.19
N LYS A 162 -1.29 18.80 -15.18
CA LYS A 162 0.17 18.73 -14.98
C LYS A 162 0.69 17.29 -14.84
N TRP A 163 -0.05 16.41 -14.15
CA TRP A 163 0.36 15.02 -14.00
C TRP A 163 0.10 14.20 -15.27
N ILE A 164 -0.99 14.47 -16.01
CA ILE A 164 -1.29 13.85 -17.30
C ILE A 164 -0.17 14.13 -18.29
N GLU A 165 0.28 15.39 -18.39
CA GLU A 165 1.42 15.79 -19.21
C GLU A 165 2.70 15.07 -18.79
N ARG A 166 3.03 15.06 -17.48
CA ARG A 166 4.25 14.42 -16.94
C ARG A 166 4.33 12.91 -17.23
N VAL A 167 3.19 12.22 -17.30
CA VAL A 167 3.15 10.80 -17.64
C VAL A 167 3.01 10.55 -19.16
N GLY A 168 3.08 11.62 -19.99
CA GLY A 168 3.02 11.53 -21.45
C GLY A 168 1.66 11.08 -21.97
N LEU A 169 0.59 11.60 -21.40
CA LEU A 169 -0.81 11.34 -21.79
C LEU A 169 -1.54 12.62 -22.22
N GLU A 170 -0.81 13.67 -22.61
CA GLU A 170 -1.38 14.88 -23.19
C GLU A 170 -2.23 14.55 -24.44
N GLY A 171 -3.41 15.12 -24.53
CA GLY A 171 -4.39 14.84 -25.60
C GLY A 171 -5.32 13.65 -25.31
N TYR A 172 -5.10 12.90 -24.21
CA TYR A 172 -5.96 11.77 -23.83
C TYR A 172 -6.90 12.08 -22.67
N GLU A 173 -7.00 13.34 -22.22
CA GLU A 173 -7.73 13.77 -21.03
C GLU A 173 -9.21 13.35 -21.04
N SER A 174 -9.86 13.38 -22.23
CA SER A 174 -11.26 13.03 -22.43
C SER A 174 -11.51 11.55 -22.74
N HIS A 175 -10.45 10.74 -22.87
CA HIS A 175 -10.59 9.31 -23.17
C HIS A 175 -10.99 8.52 -21.93
N TYR A 176 -11.67 7.40 -22.14
CA TYR A 176 -12.06 6.45 -21.11
C TYR A 176 -11.03 5.30 -21.00
N PRO A 177 -10.94 4.60 -19.87
CA PRO A 177 -9.98 3.52 -19.68
C PRO A 177 -9.99 2.43 -20.76
N ASN A 178 -11.15 2.07 -21.27
CA ASN A 178 -11.30 1.07 -22.34
C ASN A 178 -10.77 1.51 -23.72
N GLN A 179 -10.45 2.78 -23.89
CA GLN A 179 -9.86 3.36 -25.09
C GLN A 179 -8.32 3.42 -25.02
N LEU A 180 -7.72 2.98 -23.90
CA LEU A 180 -6.30 3.09 -23.60
C LEU A 180 -5.62 1.72 -23.64
N SER A 181 -4.35 1.69 -24.07
CA SER A 181 -3.51 0.51 -23.88
C SER A 181 -3.23 0.22 -22.40
N GLY A 182 -2.79 -0.99 -22.06
CA GLY A 182 -2.45 -1.35 -20.67
C GLY A 182 -1.39 -0.43 -20.06
N GLY A 183 -0.35 -0.09 -20.81
CA GLY A 183 0.67 0.86 -20.37
C GLY A 183 0.14 2.28 -20.16
N MET A 184 -0.81 2.74 -20.99
CA MET A 184 -1.47 4.04 -20.78
C MET A 184 -2.34 4.01 -19.52
N GLN A 185 -3.12 2.95 -19.31
CA GLN A 185 -3.93 2.78 -18.10
C GLN A 185 -3.06 2.78 -16.84
N GLN A 186 -1.90 2.15 -16.88
CA GLN A 186 -0.93 2.16 -15.80
C GLN A 186 -0.42 3.58 -15.49
N ARG A 187 -0.08 4.34 -16.53
CA ARG A 187 0.34 5.74 -16.39
C ARG A 187 -0.77 6.63 -15.81
N VAL A 188 -2.04 6.40 -16.17
CA VAL A 188 -3.18 7.07 -15.51
C VAL A 188 -3.26 6.71 -14.02
N GLY A 189 -3.09 5.43 -13.68
CA GLY A 189 -3.07 4.99 -12.28
C GLY A 189 -1.94 5.62 -11.47
N LEU A 190 -0.76 5.76 -12.07
CA LEU A 190 0.38 6.44 -11.47
C LEU A 190 0.10 7.94 -11.28
N ALA A 191 -0.37 8.63 -12.32
CA ALA A 191 -0.74 10.05 -12.23
C ALA A 191 -1.77 10.31 -11.14
N ARG A 192 -2.82 9.48 -11.06
CA ARG A 192 -3.85 9.56 -10.00
C ARG A 192 -3.25 9.45 -8.60
N ALA A 193 -2.31 8.52 -8.41
CA ALA A 193 -1.70 8.33 -7.10
C ALA A 193 -0.78 9.51 -6.71
N LEU A 194 -0.04 10.05 -7.66
CA LEU A 194 0.91 11.15 -7.44
C LEU A 194 0.21 12.51 -7.28
N THR A 195 -0.95 12.71 -7.91
CA THR A 195 -1.70 13.98 -7.87
C THR A 195 -2.14 14.36 -6.46
N THR A 196 -2.32 13.38 -5.57
CA THR A 196 -2.80 13.61 -4.19
C THR A 196 -1.75 14.17 -3.25
N ASP A 197 -0.46 14.14 -3.64
CA ASP A 197 0.67 14.57 -2.79
C ASP A 197 0.75 13.84 -1.44
N ALA A 198 0.32 12.58 -1.40
CA ALA A 198 0.38 11.77 -0.19
C ALA A 198 1.84 11.50 0.23
N GLU A 199 2.09 11.52 1.53
CA GLU A 199 3.44 11.33 2.11
C GLU A 199 3.99 9.91 1.88
N ILE A 200 3.10 8.92 1.69
CA ILE A 200 3.43 7.52 1.47
C ILE A 200 2.84 7.09 0.12
N LEU A 201 3.69 6.63 -0.78
CA LEU A 201 3.27 6.03 -2.04
C LEU A 201 3.51 4.52 -1.99
N LEU A 202 2.43 3.75 -2.01
CA LEU A 202 2.44 2.29 -2.05
C LEU A 202 2.33 1.83 -3.52
N MET A 203 3.25 0.97 -3.96
CA MET A 203 3.27 0.46 -5.34
C MET A 203 3.18 -1.06 -5.35
N ASP A 204 2.09 -1.59 -5.88
CA ASP A 204 1.86 -3.03 -6.02
C ASP A 204 2.06 -3.45 -7.48
N GLU A 205 3.27 -3.94 -7.81
CA GLU A 205 3.70 -4.34 -9.17
C GLU A 205 3.40 -3.26 -10.24
N ALA A 206 3.60 -1.99 -9.86
CA ALA A 206 3.18 -0.82 -10.64
C ALA A 206 3.88 -0.65 -11.99
N PHE A 207 4.91 -1.42 -12.30
CA PHE A 207 5.69 -1.31 -13.54
C PHE A 207 5.61 -2.56 -14.42
N SER A 208 4.75 -3.52 -14.08
CA SER A 208 4.66 -4.81 -14.79
C SER A 208 4.14 -4.72 -16.23
N ALA A 209 3.44 -3.65 -16.59
CA ALA A 209 2.89 -3.41 -17.93
C ALA A 209 3.63 -2.28 -18.68
N LEU A 210 4.71 -1.73 -18.14
CA LEU A 210 5.57 -0.80 -18.86
C LEU A 210 6.63 -1.62 -19.61
N ASP A 211 6.73 -1.43 -20.94
CA ASP A 211 7.83 -1.98 -21.71
C ASP A 211 9.17 -1.50 -21.14
N PRO A 212 10.14 -2.39 -20.97
CA PRO A 212 11.51 -1.95 -20.71
C PRO A 212 11.96 -1.14 -21.93
N LEU A 213 12.38 0.10 -21.67
CA LEU A 213 12.99 0.98 -22.68
C LEU A 213 14.25 0.35 -23.27
#